data_6bc22f0655414ef815e15632445405af
#
_entry.id   6bc22f0655414ef815e15632445405af
#
_cell.length_a   1.000
_cell.length_b   1.000
_cell.length_c   1.000
_cell.angle_alpha   90.00
_cell.angle_beta   90.00
_cell.angle_gamma   90.00
#
_symmetry.space_group_name_H-M   'P 1'
#
loop_
_entity.id
_entity.type
_entity.pdbx_description
1 polymer ?
#
loop_
_entity_poly.entity_id
_entity_poly.type
_entity_poly.pdbx_seq_one_letter_code
_entity_poly.pdbx_strand_id
1 'polypeptide(L)'
;MKNRTAAPVPTDAQLTEIERVIGYAFRDKTLLRQAFTRRSYTKEYEEKYKRPAPVECNEVPETLGDAVLSAALLTILTRRHGKITGRGYESDFGEGGFTEIKKNLCDKNALSRIVDGLRTSDGTPFAELMVTNDGDRASGNYKAKSPKEDLFESILGAVALDCGCDFSVIVPLVERLDDPDRLTVAASSEKDDKTRLKELCEAKGWVLDYPTVGCTGPDHDPTYTVECRINGKPICRGSGKKKKEAERAAASEALRRLGE
;
A
#
# COMPACT_ATOMS: atom_id res chain seq x y z
N MET A 1 31.50 -19.72 23.25
CA MET A 1 30.32 -18.83 23.15
C MET A 1 30.71 -17.68 22.22
N LYS A 2 30.20 -17.64 20.98
CA LYS A 2 30.47 -16.51 20.07
C LYS A 2 29.74 -15.30 20.63
N ASN A 3 30.45 -14.21 20.89
CA ASN A 3 29.88 -12.90 21.20
C ASN A 3 28.93 -12.54 20.04
N ARG A 4 27.63 -12.74 20.22
CA ARG A 4 26.60 -12.20 19.33
C ARG A 4 26.42 -10.75 19.73
N THR A 5 27.06 -9.86 19.00
CA THR A 5 26.80 -8.42 19.11
C THR A 5 25.42 -8.15 18.57
N ALA A 6 24.59 -7.43 19.37
CA ALA A 6 23.32 -6.87 18.89
C ALA A 6 23.53 -6.19 17.54
N ALA A 7 22.55 -6.25 16.65
CA ALA A 7 22.65 -5.59 15.35
C ALA A 7 23.03 -4.12 15.56
N PRO A 8 24.10 -3.64 14.94
CA PRO A 8 24.56 -2.27 15.17
C PRO A 8 23.50 -1.29 14.65
N VAL A 9 23.19 -0.29 15.46
CA VAL A 9 22.39 0.87 15.01
C VAL A 9 23.07 1.48 13.80
N PRO A 10 22.34 1.88 12.74
CA PRO A 10 22.93 2.44 11.54
C PRO A 10 23.90 3.59 11.86
N THR A 11 25.09 3.53 11.31
CA THR A 11 26.13 4.57 11.44
C THR A 11 25.72 5.84 10.70
N ASP A 12 26.34 6.97 11.02
CA ASP A 12 26.06 8.24 10.32
C ASP A 12 26.32 8.14 8.80
N ALA A 13 27.33 7.36 8.40
CA ALA A 13 27.61 7.11 6.99
C ALA A 13 26.46 6.34 6.31
N GLN A 14 25.93 5.30 6.96
CA GLN A 14 24.79 4.55 6.45
C GLN A 14 23.52 5.41 6.40
N LEU A 15 23.27 6.26 7.41
CA LEU A 15 22.15 7.20 7.38
C LEU A 15 22.27 8.18 6.22
N THR A 16 23.48 8.71 5.94
CA THR A 16 23.70 9.60 4.79
C THR A 16 23.44 8.89 3.46
N GLU A 17 23.80 7.62 3.34
CA GLU A 17 23.45 6.81 2.15
C GLU A 17 21.94 6.59 2.02
N ILE A 18 21.24 6.32 3.13
CA ILE A 18 19.78 6.20 3.14
C ILE A 18 19.14 7.51 2.68
N GLU A 19 19.56 8.66 3.25
CA GLU A 19 19.08 9.99 2.84
C GLU A 19 19.25 10.23 1.33
N ARG A 20 20.40 9.86 0.78
CA ARG A 20 20.66 9.98 -0.66
C ARG A 20 19.68 9.14 -1.49
N VAL A 21 19.42 7.92 -1.07
CA VAL A 21 18.52 7.00 -1.78
C VAL A 21 17.07 7.48 -1.71
N ILE A 22 16.57 7.85 -0.53
CA ILE A 22 15.22 8.37 -0.37
C ILE A 22 15.04 9.79 -0.95
N GLY A 23 16.13 10.56 -1.07
CA GLY A 23 16.13 11.92 -1.59
C GLY A 23 15.65 12.97 -0.60
N TYR A 24 15.87 12.73 0.69
CA TYR A 24 15.54 13.63 1.78
C TYR A 24 16.68 13.69 2.80
N ALA A 25 17.16 14.89 3.14
CA ALA A 25 18.18 15.10 4.16
C ALA A 25 17.50 15.49 5.48
N PHE A 26 17.68 14.70 6.52
CA PHE A 26 17.11 14.94 7.83
C PHE A 26 17.82 16.08 8.58
N ARG A 27 17.04 16.96 9.20
CA ARG A 27 17.53 17.95 10.17
C ARG A 27 17.96 17.25 11.45
N ASP A 28 17.19 16.22 11.87
CA ASP A 28 17.52 15.35 12.99
C ASP A 28 17.59 13.87 12.54
N LYS A 29 18.82 13.38 12.35
CA LYS A 29 19.08 11.97 11.97
C LYS A 29 18.63 10.95 13.02
N THR A 30 18.31 11.38 14.25
CA THR A 30 17.74 10.50 15.28
C THR A 30 16.39 9.94 14.83
N LEU A 31 15.59 10.74 14.13
CA LEU A 31 14.31 10.28 13.56
C LEU A 31 14.51 9.19 12.52
N LEU A 32 15.51 9.32 11.65
CA LEU A 32 15.84 8.28 10.69
C LEU A 32 16.36 7.00 11.36
N ARG A 33 17.18 7.11 12.41
CA ARG A 33 17.58 5.95 13.22
C ARG A 33 16.38 5.26 13.86
N GLN A 34 15.46 6.03 14.41
CA GLN A 34 14.21 5.52 15.00
C GLN A 34 13.40 4.73 13.98
N ALA A 35 13.26 5.22 12.75
CA ALA A 35 12.54 4.52 11.68
C ALA A 35 13.09 3.11 11.40
N PHE A 36 14.40 2.91 11.55
CA PHE A 36 15.03 1.61 11.36
C PHE A 36 15.09 0.76 12.63
N THR A 37 14.65 1.24 13.79
CA THR A 37 14.76 0.54 15.07
C THR A 37 13.43 -0.13 15.43
N ARG A 38 13.40 -1.46 15.42
CA ARG A 38 12.21 -2.24 15.74
C ARG A 38 12.00 -2.37 17.26
N ARG A 39 10.73 -2.49 17.67
CA ARG A 39 10.35 -2.72 19.07
C ARG A 39 10.99 -3.98 19.67
N SER A 40 11.20 -5.01 18.87
CA SER A 40 11.85 -6.24 19.34
C SER A 40 13.25 -5.98 19.89
N TYR A 41 13.99 -5.03 19.28
CA TYR A 41 15.31 -4.60 19.78
C TYR A 41 15.18 -3.80 21.08
N THR A 42 14.33 -2.78 21.13
CA THR A 42 14.21 -1.93 22.33
C THR A 42 13.79 -2.74 23.54
N LYS A 43 12.83 -3.64 23.38
CA LYS A 43 12.42 -4.59 24.43
C LYS A 43 13.57 -5.46 24.95
N GLU A 44 14.29 -6.13 24.04
CA GLU A 44 15.42 -6.98 24.43
C GLU A 44 16.52 -6.15 25.14
N TYR A 45 16.79 -4.95 24.64
CA TYR A 45 17.77 -4.05 25.22
C TYR A 45 17.39 -3.65 26.66
N GLU A 46 16.14 -3.23 26.87
CA GLU A 46 15.60 -2.83 28.18
C GLU A 46 15.59 -3.98 29.17
N GLU A 47 15.18 -5.18 28.72
CA GLU A 47 15.19 -6.39 29.55
C GLU A 47 16.63 -6.77 29.98
N LYS A 48 17.59 -6.66 29.06
CA LYS A 48 18.97 -7.04 29.29
C LYS A 48 19.73 -6.04 30.15
N TYR A 49 19.57 -4.75 29.88
CA TYR A 49 20.40 -3.71 30.50
C TYR A 49 19.67 -2.92 31.61
N LYS A 50 18.37 -3.16 31.81
CA LYS A 50 17.53 -2.49 32.81
C LYS A 50 17.57 -0.95 32.71
N ARG A 51 17.66 -0.44 31.49
CA ARG A 51 17.63 0.98 31.14
C ARG A 51 17.02 1.17 29.75
N PRO A 52 16.49 2.37 29.43
CA PRO A 52 15.92 2.66 28.10
C PRO A 52 16.93 2.37 26.99
N ALA A 53 16.43 1.95 25.84
CA ALA A 53 17.23 1.79 24.63
C ALA A 53 17.81 3.16 24.18
N PRO A 54 18.96 3.18 23.48
CA PRO A 54 19.56 4.44 23.05
C PRO A 54 18.77 5.17 21.96
N VAL A 55 17.82 4.47 21.33
CA VAL A 55 16.91 5.01 20.31
C VAL A 55 15.53 4.39 20.54
N GLU A 56 14.48 5.17 20.43
CA GLU A 56 13.10 4.71 20.52
C GLU A 56 12.75 3.78 19.34
N CYS A 57 11.71 2.95 19.51
CA CYS A 57 11.23 2.09 18.44
C CYS A 57 10.41 2.86 17.39
N ASN A 58 10.22 2.22 16.25
CA ASN A 58 9.59 2.80 15.07
C ASN A 58 8.06 2.82 15.09
N GLU A 59 7.38 2.29 16.10
CA GLU A 59 5.90 2.15 16.10
C GLU A 59 5.15 3.49 15.95
N VAL A 60 5.64 4.56 16.58
CA VAL A 60 4.99 5.89 16.44
C VAL A 60 5.24 6.49 15.06
N PRO A 61 6.48 6.55 14.54
CA PRO A 61 6.70 6.92 13.13
C PRO A 61 5.93 6.06 12.13
N GLU A 62 5.83 4.74 12.32
CA GLU A 62 5.04 3.82 11.51
C GLU A 62 3.57 4.26 11.43
N THR A 63 2.93 4.46 12.59
CA THR A 63 1.53 4.88 12.66
C THR A 63 1.29 6.22 11.95
N LEU A 64 2.20 7.19 12.13
CA LEU A 64 2.11 8.47 11.43
C LEU A 64 2.34 8.30 9.93
N GLY A 65 3.28 7.45 9.57
CA GLY A 65 3.66 7.19 8.18
C GLY A 65 2.54 6.56 7.36
N ASP A 66 1.80 5.59 7.91
CA ASP A 66 0.59 5.04 7.26
C ASP A 66 -0.43 6.15 6.94
N ALA A 67 -0.74 7.00 7.92
CA ALA A 67 -1.67 8.12 7.72
C ALA A 67 -1.16 9.10 6.65
N VAL A 68 0.11 9.46 6.71
CA VAL A 68 0.77 10.39 5.78
C VAL A 68 0.85 9.80 4.37
N LEU A 69 1.21 8.53 4.23
CA LEU A 69 1.22 7.80 2.95
C LEU A 69 -0.17 7.82 2.31
N SER A 70 -1.19 7.48 3.09
CA SER A 70 -2.59 7.49 2.66
C SER A 70 -3.01 8.87 2.13
N ALA A 71 -2.67 9.94 2.86
CA ALA A 71 -3.00 11.31 2.46
C ALA A 71 -2.19 11.76 1.23
N ALA A 72 -0.90 11.40 1.14
CA ALA A 72 -0.05 11.73 -0.01
C ALA A 72 -0.56 11.03 -1.29
N LEU A 73 -0.88 9.74 -1.22
CA LEU A 73 -1.44 8.99 -2.35
C LEU A 73 -2.77 9.58 -2.82
N LEU A 74 -3.68 9.91 -1.90
CA LEU A 74 -4.93 10.59 -2.27
C LEU A 74 -4.67 11.94 -2.91
N THR A 75 -3.69 12.70 -2.44
CA THR A 75 -3.28 13.97 -3.04
C THR A 75 -2.78 13.78 -4.47
N ILE A 76 -1.95 12.77 -4.71
CA ILE A 76 -1.45 12.43 -6.05
C ILE A 76 -2.62 12.01 -6.96
N LEU A 77 -3.47 11.11 -6.50
CA LEU A 77 -4.60 10.59 -7.27
C LEU A 77 -5.60 11.71 -7.63
N THR A 78 -5.92 12.58 -6.67
CA THR A 78 -6.83 13.71 -6.92
C THR A 78 -6.25 14.71 -7.91
N ARG A 79 -4.95 14.97 -7.89
CA ARG A 79 -4.28 15.83 -8.87
C ARG A 79 -4.28 15.24 -10.28
N ARG A 80 -4.14 13.92 -10.41
CA ARG A 80 -4.03 13.24 -11.71
C ARG A 80 -5.38 12.92 -12.35
N HIS A 81 -6.40 12.63 -11.54
CA HIS A 81 -7.68 12.08 -11.97
C HIS A 81 -8.88 12.98 -11.64
N GLY A 82 -8.65 14.26 -11.47
CA GLY A 82 -9.73 15.20 -11.24
C GLY A 82 -9.36 16.64 -11.51
N LYS A 83 -10.37 17.48 -11.48
CA LYS A 83 -10.26 18.93 -11.71
C LYS A 83 -11.28 19.70 -10.90
N ILE A 84 -10.95 20.95 -10.59
CA ILE A 84 -11.90 21.90 -10.00
C ILE A 84 -12.70 22.54 -11.13
N THR A 85 -14.03 22.54 -10.99
CA THR A 85 -14.98 23.12 -11.92
C THR A 85 -15.85 24.17 -11.21
N GLY A 86 -16.74 24.84 -11.93
CA GLY A 86 -17.73 25.75 -11.32
C GLY A 86 -18.75 25.07 -10.38
N ARG A 87 -18.81 23.71 -10.38
CA ARG A 87 -19.65 22.91 -9.50
C ARG A 87 -18.88 22.26 -8.34
N GLY A 88 -17.57 22.45 -8.26
CA GLY A 88 -16.70 21.86 -7.26
C GLY A 88 -15.64 20.93 -7.89
N TYR A 89 -15.16 19.97 -7.11
CA TYR A 89 -14.19 18.97 -7.59
C TYR A 89 -14.91 17.85 -8.36
N GLU A 90 -14.49 17.61 -9.58
CA GLU A 90 -14.96 16.52 -10.45
C GLU A 90 -13.80 15.56 -10.73
N SER A 91 -14.08 14.27 -10.71
CA SER A 91 -13.07 13.20 -10.84
C SER A 91 -13.60 12.09 -11.74
N ASP A 92 -12.68 11.40 -12.44
CA ASP A 92 -12.95 10.19 -13.20
C ASP A 92 -13.32 8.99 -12.29
N PHE A 93 -12.99 9.08 -11.00
CA PHE A 93 -13.28 8.07 -9.98
C PHE A 93 -14.21 8.66 -8.92
N GLY A 94 -15.25 7.90 -8.52
CA GLY A 94 -16.01 8.19 -7.31
C GLY A 94 -15.23 7.84 -6.03
N GLU A 95 -15.83 8.13 -4.86
CA GLU A 95 -15.26 7.84 -3.54
C GLU A 95 -14.74 6.39 -3.42
N GLY A 96 -15.53 5.42 -3.90
CA GLY A 96 -15.16 3.99 -3.86
C GLY A 96 -13.92 3.67 -4.69
N GLY A 97 -13.74 4.32 -5.84
CA GLY A 97 -12.57 4.13 -6.70
C GLY A 97 -11.29 4.61 -6.03
N PHE A 98 -11.28 5.83 -5.48
CA PHE A 98 -10.12 6.33 -4.74
C PHE A 98 -9.76 5.46 -3.54
N THR A 99 -10.76 4.98 -2.80
CA THR A 99 -10.56 4.10 -1.64
C THR A 99 -9.94 2.78 -2.05
N GLU A 100 -10.41 2.16 -3.13
CA GLU A 100 -9.88 0.87 -3.60
C GLU A 100 -8.47 1.01 -4.16
N ILE A 101 -8.20 2.04 -4.96
CA ILE A 101 -6.85 2.33 -5.49
C ILE A 101 -5.87 2.56 -4.35
N LYS A 102 -6.22 3.43 -3.39
CA LYS A 102 -5.40 3.68 -2.21
C LYS A 102 -5.11 2.38 -1.46
N LYS A 103 -6.12 1.54 -1.19
CA LYS A 103 -5.94 0.26 -0.49
C LYS A 103 -4.94 -0.65 -1.19
N ASN A 104 -4.95 -0.70 -2.52
CA ASN A 104 -4.03 -1.54 -3.29
C ASN A 104 -2.60 -0.98 -3.29
N LEU A 105 -2.45 0.34 -3.25
CA LEU A 105 -1.15 1.01 -3.18
C LEU A 105 -0.51 0.93 -1.78
N CYS A 106 -1.32 0.97 -0.72
CA CYS A 106 -0.89 0.80 0.67
C CYS A 106 -0.85 -0.67 1.11
N ASP A 107 -1.03 -1.64 0.20
CA ASP A 107 -1.01 -3.06 0.53
C ASP A 107 0.41 -3.51 0.91
N LYS A 108 0.51 -4.36 1.91
CA LYS A 108 1.73 -4.98 2.41
C LYS A 108 2.66 -5.53 1.32
N ASN A 109 2.09 -6.17 0.28
CA ASN A 109 2.88 -6.71 -0.83
C ASN A 109 3.45 -5.58 -1.70
N ALA A 110 2.71 -4.50 -1.82
CA ALA A 110 3.12 -3.33 -2.58
C ALA A 110 4.28 -2.62 -1.87
N LEU A 111 4.12 -2.28 -0.60
CA LEU A 111 5.13 -1.56 0.18
C LEU A 111 6.39 -2.40 0.40
N SER A 112 6.25 -3.72 0.66
CA SER A 112 7.42 -4.58 0.81
C SER A 112 8.25 -4.68 -0.47
N ARG A 113 7.64 -4.61 -1.66
CA ARG A 113 8.38 -4.58 -2.95
C ARG A 113 9.15 -3.28 -3.14
N ILE A 114 8.61 -2.15 -2.69
CA ILE A 114 9.35 -0.89 -2.72
C ILE A 114 10.62 -1.02 -1.89
N VAL A 115 10.51 -1.50 -0.64
CA VAL A 115 11.67 -1.70 0.25
C VAL A 115 12.67 -2.70 -0.33
N ASP A 116 12.21 -3.74 -1.02
CA ASP A 116 13.09 -4.69 -1.72
C ASP A 116 13.94 -4.04 -2.83
N GLY A 117 13.45 -2.93 -3.40
CA GLY A 117 14.19 -2.12 -4.37
C GLY A 117 15.17 -1.13 -3.74
N LEU A 118 15.01 -0.76 -2.47
CA LEU A 118 15.83 0.25 -1.82
C LEU A 118 17.17 -0.35 -1.33
N ARG A 119 18.27 0.21 -1.84
CA ARG A 119 19.64 -0.22 -1.51
C ARG A 119 20.56 0.98 -1.38
N THR A 120 21.53 0.86 -0.51
CA THR A 120 22.68 1.78 -0.43
C THR A 120 23.61 1.61 -1.65
N SER A 121 24.56 2.51 -1.83
CA SER A 121 25.51 2.49 -2.97
C SER A 121 26.38 1.23 -3.04
N ASP A 122 26.66 0.60 -1.88
CA ASP A 122 27.38 -0.67 -1.79
C ASP A 122 26.48 -1.90 -2.04
N GLY A 123 25.18 -1.69 -2.37
CA GLY A 123 24.20 -2.73 -2.64
C GLY A 123 23.51 -3.30 -1.40
N THR A 124 23.77 -2.79 -0.20
CA THR A 124 23.12 -3.27 1.03
C THR A 124 21.62 -2.94 1.01
N PRO A 125 20.72 -3.93 1.10
CA PRO A 125 19.28 -3.69 1.17
C PRO A 125 18.88 -2.92 2.44
N PHE A 126 17.89 -2.03 2.36
CA PHE A 126 17.41 -1.30 3.53
C PHE A 126 16.90 -2.24 4.64
N ALA A 127 16.30 -3.36 4.28
CA ALA A 127 15.86 -4.36 5.26
C ALA A 127 17.03 -4.90 6.12
N GLU A 128 18.25 -4.99 5.58
CA GLU A 128 19.42 -5.43 6.34
C GLU A 128 19.92 -4.39 7.36
N LEU A 129 19.57 -3.12 7.18
CA LEU A 129 19.91 -2.04 8.08
C LEU A 129 18.94 -1.90 9.27
N MET A 130 17.83 -2.67 9.28
CA MET A 130 16.92 -2.68 10.41
C MET A 130 17.60 -3.21 11.68
N VAL A 131 17.39 -2.51 12.78
CA VAL A 131 17.83 -2.88 14.12
C VAL A 131 16.77 -3.74 14.76
N THR A 132 17.06 -5.02 14.98
CA THR A 132 16.12 -6.02 15.52
C THR A 132 16.81 -6.80 16.65
N ASN A 133 16.02 -7.55 17.43
CA ASN A 133 16.57 -8.47 18.41
C ASN A 133 17.33 -9.64 17.75
N ASP A 134 18.09 -10.37 18.56
CA ASP A 134 18.87 -11.53 18.10
C ASP A 134 18.00 -12.64 17.50
N GLY A 135 16.78 -12.85 18.01
CA GLY A 135 15.84 -13.86 17.52
C GLY A 135 15.33 -13.56 16.12
N ASP A 136 14.84 -12.34 15.88
CA ASP A 136 14.39 -11.88 14.55
C ASP A 136 15.53 -11.89 13.54
N ARG A 137 16.74 -11.53 13.98
CA ARG A 137 17.92 -11.55 13.11
C ARG A 137 18.30 -12.98 12.73
N ALA A 138 18.29 -13.92 13.67
CA ALA A 138 18.64 -15.31 13.44
C ALA A 138 17.63 -16.05 12.56
N SER A 139 16.34 -15.76 12.73
CA SER A 139 15.26 -16.35 11.94
C SER A 139 15.08 -15.70 10.56
N GLY A 140 15.63 -14.50 10.34
CA GLY A 140 15.38 -13.71 9.15
C GLY A 140 14.00 -13.07 9.08
N ASN A 141 13.26 -13.04 10.20
CA ASN A 141 11.89 -12.52 10.26
C ASN A 141 11.78 -11.04 9.81
N TYR A 142 12.81 -10.25 10.05
CA TYR A 142 12.90 -8.85 9.58
C TYR A 142 12.82 -8.70 8.05
N LYS A 143 13.05 -9.78 7.28
CA LYS A 143 12.91 -9.81 5.81
C LYS A 143 11.51 -10.14 5.34
N ALA A 144 10.59 -10.46 6.24
CA ALA A 144 9.19 -10.73 5.89
C ALA A 144 8.50 -9.44 5.41
N LYS A 145 7.33 -9.59 4.79
CA LYS A 145 6.61 -8.47 4.19
C LYS A 145 6.19 -7.42 5.20
N SER A 146 5.67 -7.83 6.38
CA SER A 146 5.20 -6.89 7.39
C SER A 146 6.33 -5.99 7.93
N PRO A 147 7.49 -6.51 8.38
CA PRO A 147 8.59 -5.65 8.78
C PRO A 147 9.08 -4.65 7.71
N LYS A 148 8.94 -5.00 6.43
CA LYS A 148 9.29 -4.08 5.34
C LYS A 148 8.23 -3.01 5.11
N GLU A 149 6.94 -3.36 5.21
CA GLU A 149 5.83 -2.42 5.25
C GLU A 149 6.05 -1.41 6.37
N ASP A 150 6.22 -1.91 7.62
CA ASP A 150 6.47 -1.10 8.81
C ASP A 150 7.68 -0.15 8.61
N LEU A 151 8.75 -0.63 7.95
CA LEU A 151 9.93 0.18 7.65
C LEU A 151 9.62 1.31 6.67
N PHE A 152 8.90 1.03 5.59
CA PHE A 152 8.52 2.06 4.61
C PHE A 152 7.69 3.16 5.25
N GLU A 153 6.67 2.78 6.00
CA GLU A 153 5.80 3.70 6.74
C GLU A 153 6.60 4.49 7.77
N SER A 154 7.48 3.82 8.53
CA SER A 154 8.33 4.49 9.53
C SER A 154 9.27 5.53 8.91
N ILE A 155 9.82 5.27 7.73
CA ILE A 155 10.65 6.25 7.00
C ILE A 155 9.81 7.49 6.65
N LEU A 156 8.61 7.29 6.12
CA LEU A 156 7.70 8.40 5.78
C LEU A 156 7.26 9.16 7.02
N GLY A 157 6.96 8.47 8.11
CA GLY A 157 6.61 9.09 9.38
C GLY A 157 7.77 9.90 9.97
N ALA A 158 9.00 9.39 9.87
CA ALA A 158 10.19 10.14 10.29
C ALA A 158 10.40 11.41 9.45
N VAL A 159 10.20 11.33 8.13
CA VAL A 159 10.22 12.52 7.25
C VAL A 159 9.13 13.52 7.65
N ALA A 160 7.92 13.03 7.90
CA ALA A 160 6.80 13.89 8.31
C ALA A 160 7.09 14.61 9.63
N LEU A 161 7.66 13.94 10.62
CA LEU A 161 8.10 14.55 11.88
C LEU A 161 9.19 15.61 11.64
N ASP A 162 10.17 15.33 10.81
CA ASP A 162 11.30 16.22 10.55
C ASP A 162 10.91 17.47 9.74
N CYS A 163 10.01 17.33 8.76
CA CYS A 163 9.54 18.45 7.94
C CYS A 163 8.29 19.16 8.49
N GLY A 164 7.72 18.71 9.62
CA GLY A 164 6.49 19.27 10.19
C GLY A 164 5.24 18.95 9.36
N CYS A 165 5.16 17.77 8.77
CA CYS A 165 4.06 17.31 7.91
C CYS A 165 3.84 18.18 6.67
N ASP A 166 4.90 18.73 6.10
CA ASP A 166 4.82 19.53 4.87
C ASP A 166 4.58 18.64 3.64
N PHE A 167 3.35 18.66 3.14
CA PHE A 167 2.96 17.89 1.95
C PHE A 167 3.64 18.37 0.64
N SER A 168 4.22 19.55 0.62
CA SER A 168 5.05 19.98 -0.51
C SER A 168 6.38 19.20 -0.60
N VAL A 169 6.83 18.63 0.53
CA VAL A 169 7.99 17.74 0.64
C VAL A 169 7.58 16.27 0.49
N ILE A 170 6.51 15.87 1.18
CA ILE A 170 6.10 14.46 1.30
C ILE A 170 5.57 13.91 -0.03
N VAL A 171 4.73 14.67 -0.76
CA VAL A 171 4.12 14.19 -2.00
C VAL A 171 5.18 13.87 -3.07
N PRO A 172 6.15 14.75 -3.39
CA PRO A 172 7.22 14.41 -4.33
C PRO A 172 8.11 13.24 -3.86
N LEU A 173 8.29 13.09 -2.55
CA LEU A 173 9.03 11.97 -1.98
C LEU A 173 8.31 10.64 -2.25
N VAL A 174 6.99 10.58 -2.00
CA VAL A 174 6.18 9.39 -2.28
C VAL A 174 6.20 9.08 -3.78
N GLU A 175 6.01 10.07 -4.66
CA GLU A 175 6.07 9.88 -6.11
C GLU A 175 7.45 9.37 -6.60
N ARG A 176 8.52 9.70 -5.89
CA ARG A 176 9.87 9.21 -6.19
C ARG A 176 10.09 7.79 -5.72
N LEU A 177 9.60 7.42 -4.54
CA LEU A 177 9.83 6.11 -3.91
C LEU A 177 8.89 5.04 -4.44
N ASP A 178 7.67 5.41 -4.83
CA ASP A 178 6.71 4.53 -5.46
C ASP A 178 6.71 4.77 -6.97
N ASP A 179 6.68 3.68 -7.76
CA ASP A 179 6.68 3.77 -9.22
C ASP A 179 5.43 4.53 -9.71
N PRO A 180 5.61 5.70 -10.40
CA PRO A 180 4.49 6.46 -10.94
C PRO A 180 3.62 5.65 -11.91
N ASP A 181 4.20 4.71 -12.66
CA ASP A 181 3.46 3.84 -13.58
C ASP A 181 2.59 2.84 -12.80
N ARG A 182 3.04 2.40 -11.62
CA ARG A 182 2.23 1.59 -10.71
C ARG A 182 0.99 2.34 -10.22
N LEU A 183 1.13 3.62 -9.89
CA LEU A 183 0.00 4.49 -9.53
C LEU A 183 -0.99 4.63 -10.69
N THR A 184 -0.47 4.81 -11.91
CA THR A 184 -1.29 4.94 -13.12
C THR A 184 -1.96 3.62 -13.50
N VAL A 185 -1.24 2.50 -13.44
CA VAL A 185 -1.77 1.15 -13.70
C VAL A 185 -2.84 0.77 -12.67
N ALA A 186 -2.61 1.05 -11.39
CA ALA A 186 -3.62 0.84 -10.35
C ALA A 186 -4.87 1.67 -10.61
N ALA A 187 -4.71 2.95 -11.00
CA ALA A 187 -5.81 3.84 -11.35
C ALA A 187 -6.56 3.39 -12.63
N SER A 188 -5.85 2.83 -13.61
CA SER A 188 -6.43 2.37 -14.87
C SER A 188 -7.04 0.97 -14.80
N SER A 189 -6.52 0.10 -13.91
CA SER A 189 -6.96 -1.29 -13.82
C SER A 189 -8.26 -1.49 -13.04
N GLU A 190 -8.80 -0.47 -12.36
CA GLU A 190 -9.89 -0.65 -11.41
C GLU A 190 -11.06 0.33 -11.52
N LYS A 191 -11.51 0.67 -12.71
CA LYS A 191 -12.95 0.62 -12.89
C LYS A 191 -13.28 -0.88 -13.03
N ASP A 192 -13.53 -1.54 -11.86
CA ASP A 192 -14.09 -2.88 -11.84
C ASP A 192 -15.22 -2.91 -12.90
N ASP A 193 -15.13 -3.80 -13.86
CA ASP A 193 -16.11 -3.90 -14.95
C ASP A 193 -17.55 -3.86 -14.43
N LYS A 194 -17.76 -4.30 -13.18
CA LYS A 194 -19.04 -4.18 -12.47
C LYS A 194 -19.40 -2.72 -12.20
N THR A 195 -18.46 -1.89 -11.80
CA THR A 195 -18.66 -0.45 -11.56
C THR A 195 -18.86 0.28 -12.88
N ARG A 196 -18.07 -0.03 -13.92
CA ARG A 196 -18.23 0.53 -15.27
C ARG A 196 -19.60 0.21 -15.84
N LEU A 197 -20.04 -1.04 -15.75
CA LEU A 197 -21.37 -1.45 -16.22
C LEU A 197 -22.49 -0.79 -15.44
N LYS A 198 -22.33 -0.62 -14.13
CA LYS A 198 -23.28 0.08 -13.28
C LYS A 198 -23.42 1.54 -13.69
N GLU A 199 -22.32 2.27 -13.81
CA GLU A 199 -22.30 3.67 -14.27
C GLU A 199 -22.92 3.83 -15.65
N LEU A 200 -22.60 2.92 -16.59
CA LEU A 200 -23.20 2.89 -17.91
C LEU A 200 -24.71 2.71 -17.85
N CYS A 201 -25.17 1.77 -17.04
CA CYS A 201 -26.60 1.52 -16.86
C CYS A 201 -27.32 2.71 -16.22
N GLU A 202 -26.71 3.31 -15.20
CA GLU A 202 -27.25 4.51 -14.54
C GLU A 202 -27.34 5.69 -15.53
N ALA A 203 -26.29 5.95 -16.33
CA ALA A 203 -26.29 6.99 -17.35
C ALA A 203 -27.35 6.81 -18.42
N LYS A 204 -27.68 5.56 -18.75
CA LYS A 204 -28.71 5.18 -19.74
C LYS A 204 -30.11 4.97 -19.13
N GLY A 205 -30.25 5.12 -17.81
CA GLY A 205 -31.50 4.86 -17.08
C GLY A 205 -31.90 3.37 -17.09
N TRP A 206 -30.95 2.46 -17.21
CA TRP A 206 -31.16 1.03 -17.21
C TRP A 206 -31.08 0.43 -15.80
N VAL A 207 -31.90 -0.58 -15.54
CA VAL A 207 -31.87 -1.35 -14.29
C VAL A 207 -30.93 -2.55 -14.48
N LEU A 208 -29.87 -2.59 -13.66
CA LEU A 208 -28.87 -3.67 -13.66
C LEU A 208 -29.10 -4.61 -12.48
N ASP A 209 -29.11 -5.92 -12.73
CA ASP A 209 -29.28 -6.97 -11.71
C ASP A 209 -28.36 -8.18 -11.98
N TYR A 210 -28.00 -8.90 -10.91
CA TYR A 210 -27.09 -10.07 -10.95
C TYR A 210 -27.68 -11.24 -10.14
N PRO A 211 -28.77 -11.87 -10.56
CA PRO A 211 -29.29 -13.05 -9.87
C PRO A 211 -28.31 -14.23 -9.97
N THR A 212 -28.12 -14.93 -8.84
CA THR A 212 -27.42 -16.20 -8.83
C THR A 212 -28.32 -17.26 -9.46
N VAL A 213 -27.89 -17.85 -10.57
CA VAL A 213 -28.65 -18.84 -11.34
C VAL A 213 -28.14 -20.27 -11.19
N GLY A 214 -27.01 -20.45 -10.49
CA GLY A 214 -26.44 -21.77 -10.23
C GLY A 214 -25.36 -21.76 -9.14
N CYS A 215 -25.20 -22.90 -8.49
CA CYS A 215 -24.08 -23.21 -7.62
C CYS A 215 -23.71 -24.68 -7.84
N THR A 216 -22.48 -24.97 -8.19
CA THR A 216 -21.98 -26.31 -8.47
C THR A 216 -20.66 -26.55 -7.72
N GLY A 217 -20.29 -27.82 -7.55
CA GLY A 217 -19.08 -28.22 -6.80
C GLY A 217 -19.38 -28.64 -5.37
N PRO A 218 -18.37 -29.16 -4.63
CA PRO A 218 -18.52 -29.56 -3.26
C PRO A 218 -18.67 -28.35 -2.32
N ASP A 219 -19.25 -28.55 -1.14
CA ASP A 219 -19.53 -27.49 -0.16
C ASP A 219 -18.30 -26.67 0.25
N HIS A 220 -17.11 -27.28 0.23
CA HIS A 220 -15.84 -26.64 0.58
C HIS A 220 -15.16 -25.92 -0.61
N ASP A 221 -15.65 -26.12 -1.85
CA ASP A 221 -15.14 -25.46 -3.06
C ASP A 221 -16.26 -25.19 -4.08
N PRO A 222 -17.28 -24.40 -3.71
CA PRO A 222 -18.39 -24.09 -4.58
C PRO A 222 -17.97 -23.21 -5.76
N THR A 223 -18.68 -23.37 -6.89
CA THR A 223 -18.60 -22.45 -8.04
C THR A 223 -19.95 -21.86 -8.28
N TYR A 224 -20.04 -20.53 -8.11
CA TYR A 224 -21.26 -19.75 -8.32
C TYR A 224 -21.38 -19.34 -9.78
N THR A 225 -22.60 -19.37 -10.31
CA THR A 225 -22.94 -18.80 -11.63
C THR A 225 -23.98 -17.70 -11.42
N VAL A 226 -23.66 -16.49 -11.92
CA VAL A 226 -24.56 -15.34 -11.92
C VAL A 226 -24.93 -14.98 -13.35
N GLU A 227 -26.14 -14.46 -13.51
CA GLU A 227 -26.65 -13.93 -14.78
C GLU A 227 -26.73 -12.40 -14.70
N CYS A 228 -26.01 -11.70 -15.59
CA CYS A 228 -26.16 -10.25 -15.72
C CYS A 228 -27.43 -9.94 -16.49
N ARG A 229 -28.31 -9.14 -15.90
CA ARG A 229 -29.57 -8.69 -16.51
C ARG A 229 -29.61 -7.18 -16.61
N ILE A 230 -30.04 -6.67 -17.75
CA ILE A 230 -30.33 -5.25 -17.96
C ILE A 230 -31.80 -5.09 -18.33
N ASN A 231 -32.52 -4.28 -17.55
CA ASN A 231 -34.00 -4.11 -17.68
C ASN A 231 -34.72 -5.45 -17.67
N GLY A 232 -34.29 -6.39 -16.80
CA GLY A 232 -34.86 -7.72 -16.69
C GLY A 232 -34.50 -8.72 -17.81
N LYS A 233 -33.79 -8.28 -18.85
CA LYS A 233 -33.34 -9.15 -19.95
C LYS A 233 -31.97 -9.72 -19.66
N PRO A 234 -31.75 -11.05 -19.79
CA PRO A 234 -30.45 -11.66 -19.60
C PRO A 234 -29.50 -11.26 -20.73
N ILE A 235 -28.31 -10.78 -20.38
CA ILE A 235 -27.25 -10.36 -21.31
C ILE A 235 -26.19 -11.45 -21.41
N CYS A 236 -25.67 -11.92 -20.26
CA CYS A 236 -24.60 -12.91 -20.21
C CYS A 236 -24.58 -13.60 -18.84
N ARG A 237 -23.65 -14.57 -18.67
CA ARG A 237 -23.40 -15.23 -17.39
C ARG A 237 -21.92 -15.14 -17.06
N GLY A 238 -21.62 -15.11 -15.75
CA GLY A 238 -20.27 -15.22 -15.22
C GLY A 238 -20.21 -16.27 -14.12
N SER A 239 -19.06 -16.89 -13.94
CA SER A 239 -18.83 -17.90 -12.92
C SER A 239 -17.57 -17.58 -12.10
N GLY A 240 -17.56 -17.96 -10.82
CA GLY A 240 -16.42 -17.76 -9.93
C GLY A 240 -16.58 -18.53 -8.63
N LYS A 241 -15.49 -18.67 -7.88
CA LYS A 241 -15.46 -19.36 -6.57
C LYS A 241 -16.21 -18.58 -5.49
N LYS A 242 -16.40 -17.27 -5.70
CA LYS A 242 -17.22 -16.40 -4.85
C LYS A 242 -18.24 -15.70 -5.72
N LYS A 243 -19.41 -15.38 -5.16
CA LYS A 243 -20.45 -14.62 -5.87
C LYS A 243 -19.91 -13.33 -6.49
N LYS A 244 -19.06 -12.59 -5.76
CA LYS A 244 -18.43 -11.35 -6.21
C LYS A 244 -17.52 -11.55 -7.45
N GLU A 245 -16.83 -12.67 -7.53
CA GLU A 245 -16.02 -13.03 -8.71
C GLU A 245 -16.89 -13.38 -9.92
N ALA A 246 -17.98 -14.11 -9.69
CA ALA A 246 -18.94 -14.45 -10.74
C ALA A 246 -19.65 -13.19 -11.30
N GLU A 247 -19.99 -12.24 -10.43
CA GLU A 247 -20.57 -10.95 -10.82
C GLU A 247 -19.58 -10.11 -11.65
N ARG A 248 -18.30 -10.07 -11.28
CA ARG A 248 -17.25 -9.39 -12.05
C ARG A 248 -17.08 -10.01 -13.44
N ALA A 249 -17.00 -11.33 -13.51
CA ALA A 249 -16.92 -12.04 -14.78
C ALA A 249 -18.13 -11.77 -15.69
N ALA A 250 -19.33 -11.71 -15.11
CA ALA A 250 -20.55 -11.37 -15.84
C ALA A 250 -20.53 -9.92 -16.32
N ALA A 251 -20.06 -8.98 -15.51
CA ALA A 251 -19.96 -7.57 -15.89
C ALA A 251 -18.98 -7.34 -17.04
N SER A 252 -17.80 -7.97 -16.99
CA SER A 252 -16.78 -7.90 -18.05
C SER A 252 -17.36 -8.40 -19.39
N GLU A 253 -18.02 -9.54 -19.38
CA GLU A 253 -18.63 -10.10 -20.59
C GLU A 253 -19.80 -9.22 -21.08
N ALA A 254 -20.55 -8.58 -20.17
CA ALA A 254 -21.63 -7.68 -20.55
C ALA A 254 -21.11 -6.42 -21.25
N LEU A 255 -20.06 -5.78 -20.72
CA LEU A 255 -19.41 -4.62 -21.37
C LEU A 255 -18.91 -4.98 -22.76
N ARG A 256 -18.20 -6.12 -22.90
CA ARG A 256 -17.75 -6.60 -24.20
C ARG A 256 -18.88 -6.77 -25.21
N ARG A 257 -20.06 -7.26 -24.79
CA ARG A 257 -21.24 -7.43 -25.67
C ARG A 257 -21.92 -6.12 -26.01
N LEU A 258 -21.79 -5.12 -25.15
CA LEU A 258 -22.33 -3.77 -25.36
C LEU A 258 -21.39 -2.91 -26.24
N GLY A 259 -20.16 -3.39 -26.51
CA GLY A 259 -19.19 -2.67 -27.32
C GLY A 259 -18.45 -1.57 -26.56
N GLU A 260 -18.32 -1.72 -25.24
CA GLU A 260 -17.76 -0.72 -24.31
C GLU A 260 -16.41 -1.16 -23.71
#